data_52048591538f9698c0575bd597333e19
#
_entry.id   52048591538f9698c0575bd597333e19
#
_cell.length_a   1.000
_cell.length_b   1.000
_cell.length_c   1.000
_cell.angle_alpha   90.00
_cell.angle_beta   90.00
_cell.angle_gamma   90.00
#
_symmetry.space_group_name_H-M   'P 1'
#
loop_
_entity.id
_entity.type
_entity.pdbx_description
1 polymer ?
#
loop_
_entity_poly.entity_id
_entity_poly.type
_entity_poly.pdbx_seq_one_letter_code
_entity_poly.pdbx_strand_id
1 'polypeptide(L)'
;MSKKLEERVAKLEAEVKKLKGNCVKKINKKLSIGDTFELVDLKWKILDITEQGYVCLADKLDDTRKFDDDFNNWESSDLRNYLNTDFYNKLVDEIGEDNIVPFERDLLSLDGQTEYRKCEDKVSLINVDEYRKYRNLIPNANYYWWTITADSTKCNDDSKWVRVFSPSGYFNYYFCDCSRGVRPFCIFSSSIFESEE
;
A
#
# COMPACT_ATOMS: atom_id res chain seq x y z
N MET A 1 36.03 -12.62 -4.43
CA MET A 1 35.26 -13.81 -4.88
C MET A 1 35.72 -14.18 -6.28
N SER A 2 35.77 -15.49 -6.67
CA SER A 2 36.19 -15.88 -8.03
C SER A 2 35.08 -15.47 -9.03
N LYS A 3 35.46 -14.85 -10.15
CA LYS A 3 34.56 -14.45 -11.26
C LYS A 3 33.60 -15.58 -11.69
N LYS A 4 34.08 -16.82 -11.64
CA LYS A 4 33.28 -18.03 -11.91
C LYS A 4 32.19 -18.30 -10.84
N LEU A 5 32.35 -17.84 -9.60
CA LEU A 5 31.34 -17.96 -8.55
C LEU A 5 30.24 -16.90 -8.74
N GLU A 6 30.61 -15.69 -9.10
CA GLU A 6 29.67 -14.58 -9.37
C GLU A 6 28.78 -14.90 -10.59
N GLU A 7 29.36 -15.43 -11.66
CA GLU A 7 28.59 -15.88 -12.84
C GLU A 7 27.62 -17.03 -12.51
N ARG A 8 28.01 -17.92 -11.60
CA ARG A 8 27.18 -19.05 -11.18
C ARG A 8 26.03 -18.60 -10.25
N VAL A 9 26.28 -17.64 -9.37
CA VAL A 9 25.25 -17.01 -8.52
C VAL A 9 24.25 -16.27 -9.39
N ALA A 10 24.67 -15.41 -10.31
CA ALA A 10 23.79 -14.70 -11.21
C ALA A 10 22.91 -15.63 -12.07
N LYS A 11 23.46 -16.77 -12.53
CA LYS A 11 22.70 -17.77 -13.27
C LYS A 11 21.63 -18.46 -12.40
N LEU A 12 21.97 -18.81 -11.16
CA LEU A 12 21.03 -19.42 -10.22
C LEU A 12 19.93 -18.45 -9.81
N GLU A 13 20.27 -17.18 -9.59
CA GLU A 13 19.28 -16.13 -9.31
C GLU A 13 18.31 -15.95 -10.49
N ALA A 14 18.80 -15.97 -11.73
CA ALA A 14 17.96 -15.91 -12.93
C ALA A 14 17.07 -17.16 -13.08
N GLU A 15 17.57 -18.34 -12.78
CA GLU A 15 16.78 -19.58 -12.77
C GLU A 15 15.71 -19.58 -11.67
N VAL A 16 16.05 -19.13 -10.46
CA VAL A 16 15.09 -18.95 -9.35
C VAL A 16 14.02 -17.93 -9.70
N LYS A 17 14.40 -16.79 -10.29
CA LYS A 17 13.44 -15.78 -10.77
C LYS A 17 12.50 -16.36 -11.83
N LYS A 18 13.00 -17.17 -12.75
CA LYS A 18 12.20 -17.85 -13.77
C LYS A 18 11.26 -18.91 -13.19
N LEU A 19 11.71 -19.67 -12.19
CA LEU A 19 10.88 -20.67 -11.49
C LEU A 19 9.81 -19.99 -10.62
N LYS A 20 10.13 -18.90 -9.93
CA LYS A 20 9.15 -18.09 -9.18
C LYS A 20 8.11 -17.48 -10.12
N GLY A 21 8.50 -16.97 -11.30
CA GLY A 21 7.56 -16.45 -12.31
C GLY A 21 6.58 -17.49 -12.86
N ASN A 22 6.94 -18.79 -12.82
CA ASN A 22 6.05 -19.88 -13.24
C ASN A 22 5.07 -20.34 -12.14
N CYS A 23 5.16 -19.80 -10.92
CA CYS A 23 4.32 -20.15 -9.77
C CYS A 23 3.52 -18.96 -9.23
N VAL A 24 3.30 -17.93 -10.07
CA VAL A 24 2.52 -16.74 -9.70
C VAL A 24 1.08 -17.13 -9.46
N LYS A 25 0.55 -16.81 -8.28
CA LYS A 25 -0.86 -17.03 -7.96
C LYS A 25 -1.72 -16.14 -8.86
N LYS A 26 -2.58 -16.78 -9.63
CA LYS A 26 -3.63 -16.12 -10.40
C LYS A 26 -4.96 -16.24 -9.66
N ILE A 27 -5.71 -15.17 -9.65
CA ILE A 27 -7.07 -15.15 -9.12
C ILE A 27 -8.02 -15.38 -10.30
N ASN A 28 -8.20 -16.65 -10.68
CA ASN A 28 -8.99 -17.07 -11.85
C ASN A 28 -10.49 -16.72 -11.71
N LYS A 29 -10.80 -15.45 -11.55
CA LYS A 29 -12.15 -14.94 -11.41
C LYS A 29 -12.22 -13.51 -11.94
N LYS A 30 -13.16 -13.26 -12.85
CA LYS A 30 -13.50 -11.88 -13.23
C LYS A 30 -14.15 -11.19 -12.05
N LEU A 31 -13.48 -10.17 -11.52
CA LEU A 31 -13.92 -9.38 -10.37
C LEU A 31 -14.40 -8.00 -10.81
N SER A 32 -15.31 -7.43 -10.04
CA SER A 32 -15.91 -6.12 -10.26
C SER A 32 -15.65 -5.19 -9.08
N ILE A 33 -15.92 -3.90 -9.25
CA ILE A 33 -15.86 -2.92 -8.17
C ILE A 33 -16.76 -3.37 -7.00
N GLY A 34 -16.23 -3.36 -5.79
CA GLY A 34 -16.89 -3.80 -4.57
C GLY A 34 -16.65 -5.28 -4.22
N ASP A 35 -16.18 -6.10 -5.17
CA ASP A 35 -15.80 -7.49 -4.88
C ASP A 35 -14.56 -7.57 -4.00
N THR A 36 -14.34 -8.75 -3.44
CA THR A 36 -13.19 -9.03 -2.58
C THR A 36 -12.46 -10.30 -3.01
N PHE A 37 -11.16 -10.33 -2.73
CA PHE A 37 -10.28 -11.48 -2.94
C PHE A 37 -9.26 -11.59 -1.81
N GLU A 38 -8.54 -12.70 -1.73
CA GLU A 38 -7.52 -12.96 -0.71
C GLU A 38 -6.12 -13.02 -1.34
N LEU A 39 -5.20 -12.28 -0.74
CA LEU A 39 -3.79 -12.23 -1.13
C LEU A 39 -2.94 -11.89 0.11
N VAL A 40 -1.82 -12.60 0.31
CA VAL A 40 -0.91 -12.49 1.47
C VAL A 40 -1.65 -12.52 2.82
N ASP A 41 -2.57 -13.47 2.96
CA ASP A 41 -3.43 -13.68 4.15
C ASP A 41 -4.30 -12.45 4.52
N LEU A 42 -4.51 -11.54 3.59
CA LEU A 42 -5.39 -10.38 3.74
C LEU A 42 -6.54 -10.44 2.74
N LYS A 43 -7.71 -10.01 3.20
CA LYS A 43 -8.84 -9.74 2.32
C LYS A 43 -8.66 -8.34 1.71
N TRP A 44 -8.70 -8.28 0.38
CA TRP A 44 -8.63 -7.06 -0.41
C TRP A 44 -9.99 -6.74 -1.02
N LYS A 45 -10.35 -5.47 -1.02
CA LYS A 45 -11.55 -4.96 -1.69
C LYS A 45 -11.16 -4.13 -2.90
N ILE A 46 -11.81 -4.39 -4.03
CA ILE A 46 -11.67 -3.60 -5.25
C ILE A 46 -12.48 -2.31 -5.08
N LEU A 47 -11.80 -1.18 -5.12
CA LEU A 47 -12.39 0.16 -5.01
C LEU A 47 -12.65 0.79 -6.37
N ASP A 48 -11.80 0.49 -7.37
CA ASP A 48 -11.89 1.03 -8.72
C ASP A 48 -11.19 0.10 -9.70
N ILE A 49 -11.52 0.23 -10.98
CA ILE A 49 -10.84 -0.43 -12.09
C ILE A 49 -10.48 0.67 -13.09
N THR A 50 -9.19 0.88 -13.29
CA THR A 50 -8.63 1.93 -14.14
C THR A 50 -7.80 1.32 -15.28
N GLU A 51 -7.31 2.15 -16.19
CA GLU A 51 -6.37 1.72 -17.21
C GLU A 51 -5.05 1.18 -16.63
N GLN A 52 -4.66 1.61 -15.43
CA GLN A 52 -3.47 1.12 -14.73
C GLN A 52 -3.69 -0.26 -14.09
N GLY A 53 -4.93 -0.61 -13.72
CA GLY A 53 -5.27 -1.85 -13.06
C GLY A 53 -6.37 -1.71 -12.01
N TYR A 54 -6.41 -2.66 -11.10
CA TYR A 54 -7.39 -2.77 -10.03
C TYR A 54 -6.90 -2.02 -8.78
N VAL A 55 -7.58 -0.92 -8.43
CA VAL A 55 -7.32 -0.14 -7.22
C VAL A 55 -7.93 -0.86 -6.02
N CYS A 56 -7.10 -1.27 -5.07
CA CYS A 56 -7.50 -2.15 -4.00
C CYS A 56 -7.08 -1.65 -2.62
N LEU A 57 -7.94 -1.87 -1.63
CA LEU A 57 -7.68 -1.62 -0.21
C LEU A 57 -7.79 -2.92 0.57
N ALA A 58 -6.75 -3.26 1.32
CA ALA A 58 -6.74 -4.42 2.20
C ALA A 58 -7.52 -4.20 3.49
N ASP A 59 -7.87 -5.29 4.17
CA ASP A 59 -8.22 -5.27 5.57
C ASP A 59 -6.99 -4.93 6.43
N LYS A 60 -7.19 -4.75 7.74
CA LYS A 60 -6.11 -4.38 8.65
C LYS A 60 -5.06 -5.49 8.73
N LEU A 61 -3.77 -5.12 8.69
CA LEU A 61 -2.69 -6.00 9.12
C LEU A 61 -2.91 -6.45 10.57
N ASP A 62 -2.41 -7.62 10.92
CA ASP A 62 -2.56 -8.17 12.28
C ASP A 62 -2.01 -7.22 13.33
N ASP A 63 -0.85 -6.61 13.07
CA ASP A 63 -0.21 -5.66 13.95
C ASP A 63 -0.71 -4.22 13.73
N THR A 64 -0.73 -3.45 14.81
CA THR A 64 -0.74 -1.98 14.75
C THR A 64 0.69 -1.47 14.63
N ARG A 65 0.89 -0.35 13.91
CA ARG A 65 2.21 0.24 13.71
C ARG A 65 2.19 1.73 13.94
N LYS A 66 3.33 2.27 14.37
CA LYS A 66 3.60 3.71 14.28
C LYS A 66 3.63 4.12 12.82
N PHE A 67 3.30 5.36 12.56
CA PHE A 67 3.52 5.95 11.24
C PHE A 67 5.01 6.25 11.06
N ASP A 68 5.58 6.92 12.07
CA ASP A 68 6.99 7.29 12.18
C ASP A 68 7.30 7.64 13.63
N ASP A 69 8.56 7.64 14.05
CA ASP A 69 8.93 8.04 15.40
C ASP A 69 8.92 9.57 15.57
N ASP A 70 9.21 10.36 14.52
CA ASP A 70 9.48 11.76 14.62
C ASP A 70 8.59 12.68 13.78
N PHE A 71 8.16 12.25 12.56
CA PHE A 71 7.55 13.15 11.59
C PHE A 71 6.32 12.55 10.92
N ASN A 72 5.45 13.44 10.41
CA ASN A 72 4.23 13.06 9.69
C ASN A 72 4.42 13.06 8.15
N ASN A 73 5.65 13.12 7.65
CA ASN A 73 5.94 13.05 6.22
C ASN A 73 5.93 11.59 5.74
N TRP A 74 4.94 11.25 4.92
CA TRP A 74 4.82 9.90 4.36
C TRP A 74 6.06 9.44 3.61
N GLU A 75 6.66 10.30 2.77
CA GLU A 75 7.79 9.94 1.91
C GLU A 75 8.97 9.35 2.68
N SER A 76 9.23 9.88 3.88
CA SER A 76 10.35 9.45 4.74
C SER A 76 9.93 8.52 5.88
N SER A 77 8.64 8.19 6.02
CA SER A 77 8.13 7.47 7.19
C SER A 77 8.59 6.01 7.26
N ASP A 78 8.77 5.52 8.49
CA ASP A 78 9.08 4.12 8.77
C ASP A 78 7.99 3.18 8.27
N LEU A 79 6.73 3.60 8.35
CA LEU A 79 5.60 2.81 7.87
C LEU A 79 5.63 2.65 6.36
N ARG A 80 5.94 3.70 5.59
CA ARG A 80 6.12 3.61 4.14
C ARG A 80 7.28 2.68 3.79
N ASN A 81 8.40 2.81 4.49
CA ASN A 81 9.55 1.95 4.28
C ASN A 81 9.17 0.47 4.47
N TYR A 82 8.51 0.13 5.59
CA TYR A 82 8.02 -1.23 5.85
C TYR A 82 7.09 -1.72 4.73
N LEU A 83 6.14 -0.90 4.29
CA LEU A 83 5.17 -1.29 3.28
C LEU A 83 5.81 -1.51 1.90
N ASN A 84 6.84 -0.72 1.54
CA ASN A 84 7.52 -0.82 0.25
C ASN A 84 8.78 -1.71 0.29
N THR A 85 9.05 -2.37 1.41
CA THR A 85 10.11 -3.39 1.56
C THR A 85 9.52 -4.73 2.03
N ASP A 86 9.32 -4.92 3.32
CA ASP A 86 8.93 -6.20 3.90
C ASP A 86 7.56 -6.69 3.43
N PHE A 87 6.57 -5.80 3.40
CA PHE A 87 5.22 -6.16 2.94
C PHE A 87 5.16 -6.31 1.43
N TYR A 88 5.80 -5.42 0.69
CA TYR A 88 5.94 -5.52 -0.76
C TYR A 88 6.59 -6.84 -1.20
N ASN A 89 7.66 -7.28 -0.53
CA ASN A 89 8.31 -8.55 -0.85
C ASN A 89 7.38 -9.75 -0.68
N LYS A 90 6.47 -9.74 0.31
CA LYS A 90 5.43 -10.79 0.45
C LYS A 90 4.49 -10.82 -0.75
N LEU A 91 4.08 -9.65 -1.24
CA LEU A 91 3.26 -9.56 -2.46
C LEU A 91 4.02 -10.09 -3.68
N VAL A 92 5.27 -9.68 -3.85
CA VAL A 92 6.14 -10.16 -4.95
C VAL A 92 6.31 -11.67 -4.93
N ASP A 93 6.51 -12.25 -3.75
CA ASP A 93 6.66 -13.70 -3.60
C ASP A 93 5.38 -14.46 -4.00
N GLU A 94 4.19 -13.86 -3.82
CA GLU A 94 2.92 -14.54 -4.13
C GLU A 94 2.42 -14.27 -5.57
N ILE A 95 2.53 -13.03 -6.07
CA ILE A 95 1.98 -12.66 -7.38
C ILE A 95 3.01 -12.17 -8.40
N GLY A 96 4.27 -12.03 -8.04
CA GLY A 96 5.32 -11.48 -8.90
C GLY A 96 5.31 -9.95 -8.97
N GLU A 97 6.50 -9.38 -9.21
CA GLU A 97 6.72 -7.93 -9.22
C GLU A 97 5.90 -7.20 -10.29
N ASP A 98 5.80 -7.77 -11.49
CA ASP A 98 5.13 -7.17 -12.64
C ASP A 98 3.62 -6.99 -12.44
N ASN A 99 3.06 -7.59 -11.40
CA ASN A 99 1.63 -7.51 -11.06
C ASN A 99 1.30 -6.45 -9.99
N ILE A 100 2.30 -5.73 -9.50
CA ILE A 100 2.15 -4.64 -8.53
C ILE A 100 2.52 -3.34 -9.24
N VAL A 101 1.52 -2.55 -9.60
CA VAL A 101 1.69 -1.35 -10.41
C VAL A 101 2.13 -0.18 -9.52
N PRO A 102 3.28 0.48 -9.82
CA PRO A 102 3.67 1.69 -9.11
C PRO A 102 2.72 2.85 -9.44
N PHE A 103 2.47 3.73 -8.48
CA PHE A 103 1.57 4.85 -8.66
C PHE A 103 1.99 6.08 -7.85
N GLU A 104 1.68 7.25 -8.39
CA GLU A 104 1.98 8.52 -7.74
C GLU A 104 1.10 8.74 -6.51
N ARG A 105 1.71 9.26 -5.44
CA ARG A 105 1.05 9.69 -4.21
C ARG A 105 1.20 11.19 -4.05
N ASP A 106 0.09 11.89 -4.00
CA ASP A 106 0.07 13.31 -3.63
C ASP A 106 0.04 13.42 -2.11
N LEU A 107 1.07 14.10 -1.54
CA LEU A 107 1.25 14.26 -0.11
C LEU A 107 0.74 15.62 0.38
N LEU A 108 -0.24 16.19 -0.33
CA LEU A 108 -0.94 17.39 0.10
C LEU A 108 -1.49 17.18 1.52
N SER A 109 -1.14 18.08 2.45
CA SER A 109 -1.68 18.04 3.81
C SER A 109 -3.16 18.39 3.83
N LEU A 110 -3.84 18.12 4.93
CA LEU A 110 -5.27 18.40 5.07
C LEU A 110 -5.58 19.90 4.96
N ASP A 111 -4.68 20.76 5.45
CA ASP A 111 -4.77 22.21 5.40
C ASP A 111 -4.22 22.83 4.10
N GLY A 112 -3.79 21.99 3.13
CA GLY A 112 -3.39 22.44 1.80
C GLY A 112 -1.91 22.78 1.64
N GLN A 113 -1.03 22.41 2.57
CA GLN A 113 0.42 22.61 2.44
C GLN A 113 1.02 21.63 1.44
N THR A 114 1.90 22.09 0.57
CA THR A 114 2.52 21.33 -0.53
C THR A 114 3.97 20.93 -0.27
N GLU A 115 4.48 21.17 0.92
CA GLU A 115 5.89 20.95 1.28
C GLU A 115 6.37 19.52 1.02
N TYR A 116 5.54 18.52 1.29
CA TYR A 116 5.89 17.11 1.12
C TYR A 116 5.81 16.61 -0.33
N ARG A 117 5.34 17.47 -1.25
CA ARG A 117 5.33 17.19 -2.71
C ARG A 117 4.58 15.91 -3.07
N LYS A 118 5.22 15.06 -3.86
CA LYS A 118 4.72 13.79 -4.35
C LYS A 118 5.80 12.73 -4.26
N CYS A 119 5.41 11.48 -4.10
CA CYS A 119 6.30 10.33 -4.21
C CYS A 119 5.64 9.23 -5.06
N GLU A 120 6.41 8.20 -5.39
CA GLU A 120 5.90 7.00 -6.05
C GLU A 120 5.96 5.83 -5.08
N ASP A 121 4.87 5.08 -4.98
CA ASP A 121 4.76 3.88 -4.15
C ASP A 121 4.32 2.68 -4.98
N LYS A 122 4.68 1.48 -4.53
CA LYS A 122 4.08 0.21 -4.94
C LYS A 122 3.02 -0.25 -3.92
N VAL A 123 3.25 0.05 -2.65
CA VAL A 123 2.29 -0.14 -1.56
C VAL A 123 2.19 1.14 -0.76
N SER A 124 0.98 1.64 -0.58
CA SER A 124 0.72 2.87 0.15
C SER A 124 -0.38 2.68 1.20
N LEU A 125 -0.83 3.76 1.79
CA LEU A 125 -2.11 3.88 2.46
C LEU A 125 -3.01 4.80 1.64
N ILE A 126 -4.29 4.76 1.90
CA ILE A 126 -5.25 5.67 1.29
C ILE A 126 -5.05 7.09 1.83
N ASN A 127 -5.28 8.12 1.01
CA ASN A 127 -5.37 9.50 1.48
C ASN A 127 -6.82 9.88 1.81
N VAL A 128 -7.02 11.08 2.35
CA VAL A 128 -8.35 11.58 2.75
C VAL A 128 -9.30 11.73 1.56
N ASP A 129 -8.81 12.16 0.40
CA ASP A 129 -9.65 12.39 -0.78
C ASP A 129 -10.05 11.07 -1.45
N GLU A 130 -9.16 10.11 -1.51
CA GLU A 130 -9.48 8.75 -1.96
C GLU A 130 -10.51 8.09 -1.03
N TYR A 131 -10.38 8.26 0.29
CA TYR A 131 -11.40 7.79 1.22
C TYR A 131 -12.77 8.43 0.95
N ARG A 132 -12.83 9.73 0.70
CA ARG A 132 -14.07 10.43 0.34
C ARG A 132 -14.65 9.87 -0.96
N LYS A 133 -13.80 9.66 -1.97
CA LYS A 133 -14.18 9.09 -3.27
C LYS A 133 -14.79 7.69 -3.11
N TYR A 134 -14.16 6.84 -2.31
CA TYR A 134 -14.55 5.43 -2.17
C TYR A 134 -15.36 5.13 -0.91
N ARG A 135 -15.86 6.14 -0.22
CA ARG A 135 -16.53 6.00 1.10
C ARG A 135 -17.61 4.93 1.14
N ASN A 136 -18.41 4.81 0.10
CA ASN A 136 -19.52 3.85 0.03
C ASN A 136 -19.06 2.40 -0.12
N LEU A 137 -17.83 2.17 -0.52
CA LEU A 137 -17.21 0.84 -0.66
C LEU A 137 -16.39 0.44 0.57
N ILE A 138 -15.98 1.40 1.40
CA ILE A 138 -15.13 1.17 2.58
C ILE A 138 -16.02 1.10 3.82
N PRO A 139 -16.23 -0.10 4.40
CA PRO A 139 -17.01 -0.22 5.62
C PRO A 139 -16.27 0.42 6.80
N ASN A 140 -17.03 0.86 7.80
CA ASN A 140 -16.46 1.27 9.07
C ASN A 140 -15.68 0.10 9.70
N ALA A 141 -14.58 0.44 10.36
CA ALA A 141 -13.74 -0.51 11.10
C ALA A 141 -14.01 -0.37 12.60
N ASN A 142 -13.58 -1.35 13.40
CA ASN A 142 -13.66 -1.27 14.88
C ASN A 142 -12.38 -0.73 15.51
N TYR A 143 -11.52 -0.05 14.73
CA TYR A 143 -10.21 0.48 15.13
C TYR A 143 -9.92 1.78 14.38
N TYR A 144 -8.98 2.57 14.94
CA TYR A 144 -8.37 3.71 14.24
C TYR A 144 -7.29 3.20 13.28
N TRP A 145 -7.20 3.78 12.07
CA TRP A 145 -6.23 3.39 11.07
C TRP A 145 -5.67 4.57 10.28
N TRP A 146 -4.39 4.45 9.92
CA TRP A 146 -3.62 5.48 9.28
C TRP A 146 -4.07 5.80 7.87
N THR A 147 -3.91 7.06 7.50
CA THR A 147 -3.84 7.55 6.12
C THR A 147 -2.42 8.05 5.82
N ILE A 148 -2.12 8.41 4.55
CA ILE A 148 -0.88 9.14 4.23
C ILE A 148 -1.00 10.65 4.48
N THR A 149 -2.18 11.17 4.77
CA THR A 149 -2.44 12.61 4.83
C THR A 149 -1.96 13.18 6.16
N ALA A 150 -0.97 14.07 6.11
CA ALA A 150 -0.57 14.88 7.24
C ALA A 150 -1.68 15.88 7.62
N ASP A 151 -1.79 16.26 8.88
CA ASP A 151 -2.71 17.32 9.31
C ASP A 151 -2.27 18.67 8.75
N SER A 152 -1.01 18.99 8.99
CA SER A 152 -0.26 20.11 8.41
C SER A 152 1.18 19.66 8.18
N THR A 153 2.07 20.59 7.86
CA THR A 153 3.49 20.31 7.61
C THR A 153 4.39 21.16 8.51
N LYS A 154 5.67 20.91 8.44
CA LYS A 154 6.69 21.67 9.17
C LYS A 154 6.65 23.19 8.89
N CYS A 155 6.14 23.59 7.72
CA CYS A 155 5.92 25.01 7.41
C CYS A 155 5.00 25.73 8.40
N ASN A 156 4.10 25.01 9.06
CA ASN A 156 3.18 25.51 10.09
C ASN A 156 3.56 25.05 11.51
N ASP A 157 4.84 24.72 11.74
CA ASP A 157 5.33 24.15 13.00
C ASP A 157 4.57 22.87 13.44
N ASP A 158 3.90 22.20 12.50
CA ASP A 158 3.16 20.97 12.73
C ASP A 158 3.68 19.85 11.82
N SER A 159 4.52 19.03 12.36
CA SER A 159 5.11 17.87 11.66
C SER A 159 4.87 16.54 12.38
N LYS A 160 3.89 16.49 13.28
CA LYS A 160 3.65 15.31 14.14
C LYS A 160 2.29 14.65 13.95
N TRP A 161 1.28 15.39 13.48
CA TRP A 161 -0.09 14.89 13.38
C TRP A 161 -0.38 14.29 12.02
N VAL A 162 -0.84 13.05 12.02
CA VAL A 162 -1.28 12.31 10.83
C VAL A 162 -2.78 12.06 10.91
N ARG A 163 -3.48 12.19 9.81
CA ARG A 163 -4.90 11.88 9.73
C ARG A 163 -5.15 10.38 9.81
N VAL A 164 -6.19 10.04 10.55
CA VAL A 164 -6.69 8.67 10.71
C VAL A 164 -8.19 8.64 10.51
N PHE A 165 -8.72 7.45 10.23
CA PHE A 165 -10.15 7.20 10.32
C PHE A 165 -10.48 6.51 11.64
N SER A 166 -11.51 7.01 12.31
CA SER A 166 -12.05 6.42 13.54
C SER A 166 -12.90 5.18 13.24
N PRO A 167 -13.23 4.39 14.26
CA PRO A 167 -14.16 3.25 14.13
C PRO A 167 -15.51 3.60 13.52
N SER A 168 -16.01 4.81 13.74
CA SER A 168 -17.27 5.31 13.17
C SER A 168 -17.13 6.00 11.81
N GLY A 169 -15.92 6.02 11.23
CA GLY A 169 -15.65 6.61 9.92
C GLY A 169 -15.43 8.12 9.92
N TYR A 170 -15.23 8.75 11.09
CA TYR A 170 -14.85 10.16 11.16
C TYR A 170 -13.37 10.35 10.88
N PHE A 171 -13.01 11.52 10.35
CA PHE A 171 -11.65 12.02 10.37
C PHE A 171 -11.22 12.35 11.80
N ASN A 172 -10.08 11.86 12.19
CA ASN A 172 -9.40 12.19 13.43
C ASN A 172 -7.91 12.35 13.13
N TYR A 173 -7.11 12.61 14.13
CA TYR A 173 -5.65 12.72 14.00
C TYR A 173 -4.99 12.13 15.23
N TYR A 174 -3.76 11.65 15.02
CA TYR A 174 -2.90 11.14 16.09
C TYR A 174 -1.46 11.53 15.81
N PHE A 175 -0.67 11.57 16.87
CA PHE A 175 0.78 11.69 16.75
C PHE A 175 1.33 10.52 15.95
N CYS A 176 2.31 10.81 15.08
CA CYS A 176 2.93 9.83 14.20
C CYS A 176 3.57 8.64 14.94
N ASP A 177 4.03 8.85 16.18
CA ASP A 177 4.60 7.83 17.07
C ASP A 177 3.57 6.93 17.79
N CYS A 178 2.29 7.21 17.64
CA CYS A 178 1.22 6.32 18.13
C CYS A 178 1.06 5.10 17.23
N SER A 179 0.76 3.92 17.80
CA SER A 179 0.42 2.73 17.01
C SER A 179 -1.04 2.70 16.62
N ARG A 180 -1.35 2.54 15.32
CA ARG A 180 -2.70 2.43 14.76
C ARG A 180 -2.78 1.31 13.73
N GLY A 181 -4.00 0.96 13.32
CA GLY A 181 -4.22 -0.03 12.28
C GLY A 181 -3.62 0.42 10.95
N VAL A 182 -3.15 -0.54 10.18
CA VAL A 182 -2.56 -0.32 8.85
C VAL A 182 -3.41 -1.09 7.85
N ARG A 183 -3.89 -0.41 6.81
CA ARG A 183 -4.63 -0.99 5.69
C ARG A 183 -3.89 -0.69 4.40
N PRO A 184 -3.14 -1.66 3.86
CA PRO A 184 -2.41 -1.47 2.61
C PRO A 184 -3.33 -1.09 1.45
N PHE A 185 -2.86 -0.18 0.61
CA PHE A 185 -3.53 0.30 -0.59
C PHE A 185 -2.59 0.09 -1.78
N CYS A 186 -3.05 -0.64 -2.81
CA CYS A 186 -2.26 -1.03 -3.97
C CYS A 186 -3.05 -0.90 -5.26
N ILE A 187 -2.33 -0.84 -6.38
CA ILE A 187 -2.87 -1.08 -7.72
C ILE A 187 -2.28 -2.40 -8.22
N PHE A 188 -3.16 -3.35 -8.53
CA PHE A 188 -2.76 -4.64 -9.10
C PHE A 188 -3.05 -4.69 -10.59
N SER A 189 -2.14 -5.29 -11.36
CA SER A 189 -2.33 -5.53 -12.80
C SER A 189 -3.57 -6.41 -13.03
N SER A 190 -4.28 -6.16 -14.14
CA SER A 190 -5.40 -7.00 -14.58
C SER A 190 -5.00 -8.45 -14.80
N SER A 191 -3.74 -8.70 -15.14
CA SER A 191 -3.21 -10.04 -15.44
C SER A 191 -3.36 -11.05 -14.31
N ILE A 192 -3.45 -10.63 -13.04
CA ILE A 192 -3.69 -11.55 -11.92
C ILE A 192 -5.14 -12.04 -11.83
N PHE A 193 -6.07 -11.35 -12.49
CA PHE A 193 -7.50 -11.63 -12.46
C PHE A 193 -8.02 -12.30 -13.75
N GLU A 194 -7.16 -12.48 -14.75
CA GLU A 194 -7.51 -13.10 -16.02
C GLU A 194 -7.30 -14.62 -15.92
N SER A 195 -8.31 -15.40 -16.35
CA SER A 195 -8.13 -16.82 -16.62
C SER A 195 -7.31 -16.98 -17.91
N GLU A 196 -6.37 -17.90 -17.96
CA GLU A 196 -5.84 -18.39 -19.23
C GLU A 196 -7.02 -19.03 -20.00
N GLU A 197 -7.31 -18.48 -21.21
CA GLU A 197 -8.25 -19.10 -22.14
C GLU A 197 -7.66 -20.41 -22.72
#